data_7d4f5c2c1a3d9ed7c95f7417da64e2a7
#
_entry.id   7d4f5c2c1a3d9ed7c95f7417da64e2a7
#
_cell.length_a   1.000
_cell.length_b   1.000
_cell.length_c   1.000
_cell.angle_alpha   90.00
_cell.angle_beta   90.00
_cell.angle_gamma   90.00
#
_symmetry.space_group_name_H-M   'P 1'
#
loop_
_entity.id
_entity.type
_entity.pdbx_description
1 polymer ?
#
loop_
_entity_poly.entity_id
_entity_poly.type
_entity_poly.pdbx_seq_one_letter_code
_entity_poly.pdbx_strand_id
1 'polypeptide(L)'
;MNKTITTKDTFGKSSSYEVVEKIPAGFFIWNIGENMGDDEYIPICEDLHPEDKDNYEINQNTVKAIKLSVEEVKALRKAASVGINSKKTAERALKSKRRGYWSDRKREQAEKTIDIFKRITA
;
A
#
# COMPACT_ATOMS: atom_id res chain seq x y z
N MET A 1 15.64 -16.45 -2.69
CA MET A 1 15.43 -15.63 -3.89
C MET A 1 14.01 -15.15 -3.96
N ASN A 2 13.82 -13.87 -4.22
CA ASN A 2 12.48 -13.32 -4.34
C ASN A 2 11.92 -13.60 -5.74
N LYS A 3 10.64 -13.89 -5.79
CA LYS A 3 9.94 -14.10 -7.06
C LYS A 3 9.80 -12.75 -7.77
N THR A 4 9.87 -12.75 -9.09
CA THR A 4 9.62 -11.58 -9.92
C THR A 4 8.34 -11.81 -10.72
N ILE A 5 7.46 -10.82 -10.74
CA ILE A 5 6.26 -10.81 -11.58
C ILE A 5 6.38 -9.72 -12.64
N THR A 6 5.75 -9.95 -13.78
CA THR A 6 5.67 -8.96 -14.86
C THR A 6 4.21 -8.67 -15.16
N THR A 7 3.87 -7.38 -15.23
CA THR A 7 2.52 -6.92 -15.55
C THR A 7 2.57 -6.05 -16.80
N LYS A 8 1.45 -5.94 -17.50
CA LYS A 8 1.28 -5.03 -18.63
C LYS A 8 0.18 -4.04 -18.31
N ASP A 9 0.42 -2.78 -18.61
CA ASP A 9 -0.62 -1.76 -18.52
C ASP A 9 -1.54 -1.77 -19.74
N THR A 10 -2.52 -0.88 -19.78
CA THR A 10 -3.49 -0.74 -20.86
C THR A 10 -2.84 -0.41 -22.21
N PHE A 11 -1.66 0.18 -22.19
CA PHE A 11 -0.91 0.57 -23.40
C PHE A 11 0.12 -0.48 -23.82
N GLY A 12 0.13 -1.64 -23.16
CA GLY A 12 1.06 -2.72 -23.46
C GLY A 12 2.45 -2.55 -22.88
N LYS A 13 2.70 -1.54 -22.07
CA LYS A 13 3.97 -1.34 -21.40
C LYS A 13 4.13 -2.35 -20.26
N SER A 14 5.23 -3.10 -20.29
CA SER A 14 5.53 -4.09 -19.26
C SER A 14 6.28 -3.47 -18.10
N SER A 15 5.94 -3.90 -16.89
CA SER A 15 6.66 -3.57 -15.68
C SER A 15 6.93 -4.84 -14.88
N SER A 16 8.14 -4.95 -14.32
CA SER A 16 8.55 -6.11 -13.52
C SER A 16 8.71 -5.69 -12.07
N TYR A 17 8.21 -6.53 -11.16
CA TYR A 17 8.24 -6.28 -9.72
C TYR A 17 8.87 -7.45 -9.00
N GLU A 18 9.79 -7.16 -8.08
CA GLU A 18 10.31 -8.14 -7.14
C GLU A 18 9.28 -8.34 -6.03
N VAL A 19 8.83 -9.57 -5.83
CA VAL A 19 7.84 -9.88 -4.79
C VAL A 19 8.55 -10.09 -3.46
N VAL A 20 8.14 -9.38 -2.44
CA VAL A 20 8.67 -9.52 -1.08
C VAL A 20 7.59 -10.05 -0.14
N GLU A 21 8.00 -10.70 0.94
CA GLU A 21 7.06 -11.27 1.93
C GLU A 21 6.57 -10.24 2.93
N LYS A 22 7.40 -9.26 3.20
CA LYS A 22 7.09 -8.18 4.15
C LYS A 22 7.47 -6.84 3.58
N ILE A 23 6.75 -5.83 4.01
CA ILE A 23 7.06 -4.45 3.63
C ILE A 23 8.33 -4.03 4.37
N PRO A 24 9.43 -3.71 3.66
CA PRO A 24 10.66 -3.26 4.29
C PRO A 24 10.45 -1.95 5.06
N ALA A 25 11.32 -1.71 6.04
CA ALA A 25 11.32 -0.44 6.75
C ALA A 25 11.51 0.72 5.75
N GLY A 26 10.72 1.77 5.89
CA GLY A 26 10.75 2.91 4.97
C GLY A 26 9.91 2.75 3.72
N PHE A 27 9.17 1.66 3.57
CA PHE A 27 8.26 1.45 2.45
C PHE A 27 6.80 1.52 2.88
N PHE A 28 5.93 1.78 1.94
CA PHE A 28 4.48 1.78 2.17
C PHE A 28 3.74 1.25 0.93
N ILE A 29 2.50 0.87 1.11
CA ILE A 29 1.66 0.40 0.01
C ILE A 29 1.21 1.61 -0.82
N TRP A 30 1.39 1.50 -2.14
CA TRP A 30 1.10 2.58 -3.07
C TRP A 30 0.17 2.10 -4.18
N ASN A 31 -0.65 3.01 -4.70
CA ASN A 31 -1.57 2.74 -5.82
C ASN A 31 -2.42 1.48 -5.66
N ILE A 32 -2.91 1.23 -4.46
CA ILE A 32 -3.74 0.05 -4.19
C ILE A 32 -4.99 0.00 -5.09
N GLY A 33 -5.46 1.16 -5.54
CA GLY A 33 -6.64 1.24 -6.41
C GLY A 33 -6.39 0.86 -7.85
N GLU A 34 -5.13 0.76 -8.27
CA GLU A 34 -4.80 0.42 -9.65
C GLU A 34 -4.71 -1.09 -9.85
N ASN A 35 -5.22 -1.54 -10.98
CA ASN A 35 -5.14 -2.94 -11.36
C ASN A 35 -3.76 -3.25 -11.93
N MET A 36 -3.04 -4.18 -11.32
CA MET A 36 -1.74 -4.64 -11.79
C MET A 36 -1.85 -5.90 -12.65
N GLY A 37 -3.04 -6.27 -13.10
CA GLY A 37 -3.26 -7.50 -13.85
C GLY A 37 -3.39 -8.75 -12.97
N ASP A 38 -2.99 -8.66 -11.70
CA ASP A 38 -3.17 -9.71 -10.71
C ASP A 38 -3.56 -9.05 -9.39
N ASP A 39 -4.79 -9.28 -8.93
CA ASP A 39 -5.35 -8.65 -7.74
C ASP A 39 -4.67 -9.06 -6.44
N GLU A 40 -3.85 -10.12 -6.47
CA GLU A 40 -3.11 -10.57 -5.30
C GLU A 40 -1.78 -9.84 -5.06
N TYR A 41 -1.32 -9.05 -6.03
CA TYR A 41 -0.06 -8.32 -5.92
C TYR A 41 -0.30 -6.82 -5.80
N ILE A 42 0.31 -6.22 -4.80
CA ILE A 42 0.18 -4.79 -4.55
C ILE A 42 1.57 -4.15 -4.60
N PRO A 43 1.74 -3.05 -5.36
CA PRO A 43 3.02 -2.35 -5.40
C PRO A 43 3.30 -1.67 -4.07
N ILE A 44 4.56 -1.70 -3.69
CA ILE A 44 5.07 -0.94 -2.55
C ILE A 44 6.14 0.01 -3.03
N CYS A 45 6.19 1.18 -2.44
CA CYS A 45 7.21 2.15 -2.78
C CYS A 45 7.86 2.73 -1.53
N GLU A 46 9.05 3.28 -1.73
CA GLU A 46 9.80 3.89 -0.65
C GLU A 46 9.06 5.11 -0.10
N ASP A 47 9.02 5.23 1.22
CA ASP A 47 8.37 6.36 1.88
C ASP A 47 9.15 7.64 1.57
N LEU A 48 8.45 8.61 1.00
CA LEU A 48 9.05 9.87 0.64
C LEU A 48 9.24 10.76 1.84
N HIS A 49 10.42 11.35 1.96
CA HIS A 49 10.62 12.43 2.90
C HIS A 49 9.67 13.59 2.54
N PRO A 50 9.08 14.29 3.51
CA PRO A 50 8.16 15.40 3.21
C PRO A 50 8.71 16.45 2.25
N GLU A 51 10.03 16.59 2.22
CA GLU A 51 10.75 17.52 1.33
C GLU A 51 10.74 17.05 -0.14
N ASP A 52 10.49 15.76 -0.39
CA ASP A 52 10.56 15.14 -1.71
C ASP A 52 9.19 14.93 -2.32
N LYS A 53 8.16 15.60 -1.84
CA LYS A 53 6.78 15.45 -2.34
C LYS A 53 6.63 15.68 -3.83
N ASP A 54 7.49 16.50 -4.40
CA ASP A 54 7.47 16.83 -5.83
C ASP A 54 8.24 15.82 -6.68
N ASN A 55 8.87 14.82 -6.06
CA ASN A 55 9.70 13.83 -6.73
C ASN A 55 9.04 12.45 -6.83
N TYR A 56 7.73 12.42 -6.96
CA TYR A 56 6.99 11.17 -7.11
C TYR A 56 7.49 10.27 -8.23
N GLU A 57 7.97 10.88 -9.32
CA GLU A 57 8.45 10.13 -10.47
C GLU A 57 9.67 9.27 -10.16
N ILE A 58 10.52 9.72 -9.24
CA ILE A 58 11.74 9.00 -8.88
C ILE A 58 11.39 7.69 -8.16
N ASN A 59 10.34 7.71 -7.34
CA ASN A 59 9.95 6.56 -6.55
C ASN A 59 9.02 5.60 -7.28
N GLN A 60 8.45 5.99 -8.39
CA GLN A 60 7.73 5.09 -9.27
C GLN A 60 8.64 4.00 -9.85
N ASN A 61 9.95 4.19 -9.77
CA ASN A 61 10.92 3.19 -10.18
C ASN A 61 11.22 2.14 -9.11
N THR A 62 10.62 2.25 -7.92
CA THR A 62 10.74 1.22 -6.88
C THR A 62 9.87 0.02 -7.26
N VAL A 63 10.50 -0.99 -7.82
CA VAL A 63 9.82 -2.11 -8.48
C VAL A 63 9.66 -3.30 -7.54
N LYS A 64 8.96 -3.08 -6.43
CA LYS A 64 8.64 -4.13 -5.47
C LYS A 64 7.15 -4.27 -5.30
N ALA A 65 6.70 -5.49 -5.02
CA ALA A 65 5.31 -5.79 -4.73
C ALA A 65 5.22 -6.79 -3.58
N ILE A 66 4.10 -6.78 -2.88
CA ILE A 66 3.80 -7.77 -1.86
C ILE A 66 2.59 -8.59 -2.30
N LYS A 67 2.63 -9.90 -2.03
CA LYS A 67 1.51 -10.80 -2.32
C LYS A 67 0.59 -10.89 -1.10
N LEU A 68 -0.71 -10.70 -1.33
CA LEU A 68 -1.75 -10.78 -0.31
C LEU A 68 -2.92 -11.61 -0.85
N SER A 69 -3.82 -12.04 0.03
CA SER A 69 -5.06 -12.68 -0.41
C SER A 69 -6.00 -11.65 -1.05
N VAL A 70 -6.94 -12.12 -1.85
CA VAL A 70 -7.92 -11.24 -2.51
C VAL A 70 -8.71 -10.42 -1.48
N GLU A 71 -9.10 -11.04 -0.37
CA GLU A 71 -9.82 -10.35 0.71
C GLU A 71 -8.97 -9.27 1.36
N GLU A 72 -7.69 -9.55 1.59
CA GLU A 72 -6.77 -8.56 2.15
C GLU A 72 -6.56 -7.39 1.19
N VAL A 73 -6.41 -7.68 -0.11
CA VAL A 73 -6.30 -6.64 -1.13
C VAL A 73 -7.53 -5.74 -1.14
N LYS A 74 -8.72 -6.32 -1.10
CA LYS A 74 -9.97 -5.55 -1.05
C LYS A 74 -10.06 -4.68 0.19
N ALA A 75 -9.69 -5.20 1.36
CA ALA A 75 -9.68 -4.44 2.60
C ALA A 75 -8.70 -3.27 2.53
N LEU A 76 -7.51 -3.50 1.99
CA LEU A 76 -6.49 -2.46 1.86
C LEU A 76 -6.88 -1.39 0.83
N ARG A 77 -7.51 -1.77 -0.27
CA ARG A 77 -8.03 -0.81 -1.25
C ARG A 77 -9.06 0.12 -0.62
N LYS A 78 -9.96 -0.45 0.17
CA LYS A 78 -10.97 0.33 0.87
C LYS A 78 -10.35 1.28 1.89
N ALA A 79 -9.35 0.81 2.64
CA ALA A 79 -8.62 1.64 3.58
C ALA A 79 -7.83 2.75 2.87
N ALA A 80 -7.20 2.45 1.74
CA ALA A 80 -6.47 3.44 0.96
C ALA A 80 -7.36 4.57 0.47
N SER A 81 -8.63 4.31 0.19
CA SER A 81 -9.58 5.34 -0.25
C SER A 81 -9.81 6.43 0.79
N VAL A 82 -9.49 6.16 2.05
CA VAL A 82 -9.57 7.14 3.15
C VAL A 82 -8.17 7.48 3.71
N GLY A 83 -7.12 7.19 2.96
CA GLY A 83 -5.76 7.58 3.33
C GLY A 83 -5.02 6.62 4.26
N ILE A 84 -5.53 5.41 4.48
CA ILE A 84 -4.87 4.38 5.31
C ILE A 84 -4.09 3.45 4.39
N ASN A 85 -2.81 3.71 4.22
CA ASN A 85 -1.94 2.98 3.28
C ASN A 85 -0.66 2.43 3.91
N SER A 86 -0.50 2.54 5.22
CA SER A 86 0.65 2.01 5.92
C SER A 86 0.28 1.71 7.38
N LYS A 87 1.14 0.93 8.05
CA LYS A 87 1.00 0.69 9.49
C LYS A 87 0.99 2.02 10.28
N LYS A 88 1.85 2.95 9.88
CA LYS A 88 1.96 4.26 10.51
C LYS A 88 0.66 5.07 10.39
N THR A 89 0.06 5.12 9.22
CA THR A 89 -1.21 5.84 9.00
C THR A 89 -2.35 5.17 9.75
N ALA A 90 -2.40 3.84 9.79
CA ALA A 90 -3.40 3.11 10.56
C ALA A 90 -3.28 3.38 12.06
N GLU A 91 -2.08 3.31 12.62
CA GLU A 91 -1.84 3.61 14.04
C GLU A 91 -2.20 5.05 14.39
N ARG A 92 -1.87 5.99 13.51
CA ARG A 92 -2.22 7.41 13.70
C ARG A 92 -3.74 7.60 13.73
N ALA A 93 -4.47 6.96 12.83
CA ALA A 93 -5.93 7.03 12.80
C ALA A 93 -6.55 6.44 14.06
N LEU A 94 -6.03 5.31 14.56
CA LEU A 94 -6.52 4.69 15.79
C LEU A 94 -6.28 5.54 17.04
N LYS A 95 -5.21 6.31 17.05
CA LYS A 95 -4.88 7.22 18.16
C LYS A 95 -5.60 8.56 18.05
N SER A 96 -6.17 8.90 16.92
CA SER A 96 -6.85 10.17 16.69
C SER A 96 -8.10 10.27 17.55
N LYS A 97 -8.27 11.43 18.20
CA LYS A 97 -9.46 11.76 18.98
C LYS A 97 -10.43 12.66 18.20
N ARG A 98 -10.11 12.97 16.96
CA ARG A 98 -10.98 13.76 16.10
C ARG A 98 -12.27 13.02 15.83
N ARG A 99 -13.37 13.79 15.74
CA ARG A 99 -14.69 13.28 15.42
C ARG A 99 -15.19 13.89 14.11
N GLY A 100 -16.10 13.20 13.46
CA GLY A 100 -16.68 13.61 12.21
C GLY A 100 -16.66 12.47 11.21
N TYR A 101 -17.39 12.62 10.12
CA TYR A 101 -17.58 11.57 9.12
C TYR A 101 -16.25 10.97 8.62
N TRP A 102 -15.31 11.82 8.20
CA TRP A 102 -14.06 11.34 7.64
C TRP A 102 -13.12 10.72 8.69
N SER A 103 -13.08 11.32 9.88
CA SER A 103 -12.26 10.79 10.98
C SER A 103 -12.77 9.42 11.44
N ASP A 104 -14.10 9.27 11.53
CA ASP A 104 -14.72 8.01 11.92
C ASP A 104 -14.49 6.92 10.87
N ARG A 105 -14.58 7.28 9.59
CA ARG A 105 -14.29 6.34 8.50
C ARG A 105 -12.83 5.88 8.51
N LYS A 106 -11.90 6.80 8.71
CA LYS A 106 -10.47 6.46 8.82
C LYS A 106 -10.21 5.50 9.97
N ARG A 107 -10.81 5.77 11.13
CA ARG A 107 -10.66 4.90 12.31
C ARG A 107 -11.23 3.51 12.04
N GLU A 108 -12.40 3.43 11.45
CA GLU A 108 -13.03 2.15 11.08
C GLU A 108 -12.13 1.33 10.14
N GLN A 109 -11.62 1.96 9.08
CA GLN A 109 -10.75 1.26 8.14
C GLN A 109 -9.40 0.89 8.76
N ALA A 110 -8.87 1.71 9.66
CA ALA A 110 -7.66 1.39 10.39
C ALA A 110 -7.85 0.15 11.27
N GLU A 111 -8.97 0.03 11.97
CA GLU A 111 -9.29 -1.14 12.78
C GLU A 111 -9.36 -2.41 11.93
N LYS A 112 -9.93 -2.32 10.74
CA LYS A 112 -10.06 -3.46 9.82
C LYS A 112 -8.75 -3.90 9.20
N THR A 113 -7.77 -3.01 9.11
CA THR A 113 -6.52 -3.27 8.37
C THR A 113 -5.28 -3.32 9.25
N ILE A 114 -5.35 -2.90 10.52
CA ILE A 114 -4.15 -2.84 11.37
C ILE A 114 -3.48 -4.20 11.53
N ASP A 115 -4.23 -5.28 11.66
CA ASP A 115 -3.67 -6.61 11.82
C ASP A 115 -2.96 -7.08 10.55
N ILE A 116 -3.48 -6.71 9.38
CA ILE A 116 -2.84 -6.98 8.10
C ILE A 116 -1.49 -6.26 8.06
N PHE A 117 -1.47 -4.96 8.37
CA PHE A 117 -0.25 -4.17 8.37
C PHE A 117 0.79 -4.71 9.37
N LYS A 118 0.36 -5.11 10.56
CA LYS A 118 1.27 -5.69 11.56
C LYS A 118 1.91 -6.98 11.06
N ARG A 119 1.15 -7.81 10.36
CA ARG A 119 1.63 -9.08 9.83
C ARG A 119 2.62 -8.89 8.68
N ILE A 120 2.37 -7.95 7.79
CA ILE A 120 3.18 -7.76 6.57
C ILE A 120 4.35 -6.79 6.76
N THR A 121 4.41 -6.08 7.86
CA THR A 121 5.49 -5.14 8.15
C THR A 121 6.66 -5.85 8.84
N ALA A 122 7.84 -5.56 8.36
CA ALA A 122 9.08 -6.12 8.94
C ALA A 122 9.37 -5.56 10.33
#